data_1c66ab57046cb114262ff799829a9489
#
_entry.id   1c66ab57046cb114262ff799829a9489
#
_cell.length_a   1.000
_cell.length_b   1.000
_cell.length_c   1.000
_cell.angle_alpha   90.00
_cell.angle_beta   90.00
_cell.angle_gamma   90.00
#
_symmetry.space_group_name_H-M   'P 1'
#
loop_
_entity.id
_entity.type
_entity.pdbx_description
1 polymer ?
#
loop_
_entity_poly.entity_id
_entity_poly.type
_entity_poly.pdbx_seq_one_letter_code
_entity_poly.pdbx_strand_id
1 'polypeptide(L)'
;AHLYRHHTVVDLFDAIKALRAGNALPDKAVAITFDDGFDNILLNAHPLLRKYNFPYTIFINPQRIDRDRNQLTWDEVKQMAQENVRFANHTLDHLHLLNREYRNGGEESDAQWLTRIMYNIDQAETLIENQLGYSLQFLAYPYGEFDTFLAQHLEQQGYISFAQHSGAVFSGSNFSALPRFPAAGRYANINTLKVKLNSLA
;
A
#
# COMPACT_ATOMS: atom_id res chain seq x y z
N ALA A 1 12.10 -4.15 -17.75
CA ALA A 1 13.41 -4.64 -18.23
C ALA A 1 14.55 -4.44 -17.21
N HIS A 2 14.70 -3.25 -16.57
CA HIS A 2 15.80 -3.01 -15.62
C HIS A 2 15.69 -3.90 -14.39
N LEU A 3 14.54 -3.92 -13.71
CA LEU A 3 14.32 -4.79 -12.55
C LEU A 3 14.58 -6.26 -12.87
N TYR A 4 14.09 -6.75 -13.99
CA TYR A 4 14.30 -8.14 -14.43
C TYR A 4 15.79 -8.56 -14.55
N ARG A 5 16.65 -7.61 -14.90
CA ARG A 5 18.09 -7.90 -15.11
C ARG A 5 18.94 -7.73 -13.85
N HIS A 6 18.49 -6.93 -12.90
CA HIS A 6 19.36 -6.44 -11.83
C HIS A 6 18.78 -6.60 -10.42
N HIS A 7 17.52 -7.04 -10.30
CA HIS A 7 16.82 -7.13 -9.01
C HIS A 7 15.99 -8.40 -8.94
N THR A 8 15.70 -8.83 -7.74
CA THR A 8 14.71 -9.88 -7.46
C THR A 8 13.39 -9.20 -7.06
N VAL A 9 12.38 -9.27 -7.94
CA VAL A 9 11.05 -8.76 -7.60
C VAL A 9 10.33 -9.79 -6.77
N VAL A 10 9.91 -9.38 -5.57
CA VAL A 10 9.30 -10.25 -4.55
C VAL A 10 7.86 -9.83 -4.27
N ASP A 11 7.05 -10.78 -3.82
CA ASP A 11 5.72 -10.47 -3.26
C ASP A 11 5.88 -9.69 -1.96
N LEU A 12 5.12 -8.61 -1.80
CA LEU A 12 5.23 -7.72 -0.64
C LEU A 12 4.86 -8.45 0.66
N PHE A 13 3.78 -9.23 0.65
CA PHE A 13 3.32 -9.95 1.83
C PHE A 13 4.35 -10.98 2.29
N ASP A 14 4.88 -11.77 1.36
CA ASP A 14 5.90 -12.78 1.67
C ASP A 14 7.20 -12.14 2.15
N ALA A 15 7.60 -11.01 1.55
CA ALA A 15 8.77 -10.25 1.97
C ALA A 15 8.61 -9.70 3.40
N ILE A 16 7.48 -9.09 3.72
CA ILE A 16 7.21 -8.57 5.08
C ILE A 16 7.16 -9.71 6.10
N LYS A 17 6.50 -10.82 5.76
CA LYS A 17 6.44 -12.01 6.62
C LYS A 17 7.85 -12.57 6.91
N ALA A 18 8.71 -12.66 5.89
CA ALA A 18 10.08 -13.11 6.05
C ALA A 18 10.88 -12.17 6.97
N LEU A 19 10.82 -10.86 6.75
CA LEU A 19 11.53 -9.85 7.55
C LEU A 19 11.06 -9.87 9.02
N ARG A 20 9.77 -9.99 9.28
CA ARG A 20 9.23 -10.09 10.64
C ARG A 20 9.67 -11.38 11.36
N ALA A 21 9.90 -12.44 10.61
CA ALA A 21 10.44 -13.71 11.13
C ALA A 21 11.97 -13.68 11.28
N GLY A 22 12.63 -12.55 10.97
CA GLY A 22 14.09 -12.44 11.01
C GLY A 22 14.83 -13.13 9.86
N ASN A 23 14.08 -13.53 8.80
CA ASN A 23 14.66 -14.16 7.62
C ASN A 23 15.21 -13.12 6.65
N ALA A 24 16.31 -13.44 5.97
CA ALA A 24 16.87 -12.62 4.92
C ALA A 24 15.99 -12.69 3.66
N LEU A 25 15.89 -11.57 2.95
CA LEU A 25 15.33 -11.53 1.60
C LEU A 25 16.40 -11.88 0.57
N PRO A 26 16.01 -12.25 -0.66
CA PRO A 26 16.95 -12.37 -1.77
C PRO A 26 17.73 -11.07 -1.99
N ASP A 27 18.93 -11.20 -2.52
CA ASP A 27 19.75 -10.04 -2.87
C ASP A 27 18.99 -9.08 -3.80
N LYS A 28 19.11 -7.79 -3.53
CA LYS A 28 18.45 -6.72 -4.30
C LYS A 28 16.94 -6.94 -4.46
N ALA A 29 16.30 -7.44 -3.41
CA ALA A 29 14.85 -7.61 -3.37
C ALA A 29 14.12 -6.27 -3.55
N VAL A 30 13.10 -6.25 -4.40
CA VAL A 30 12.23 -5.11 -4.65
C VAL A 30 10.78 -5.57 -4.66
N ALA A 31 9.94 -4.98 -3.83
CA ALA A 31 8.50 -5.11 -3.93
C ALA A 31 7.91 -3.93 -4.70
N ILE A 32 6.94 -4.20 -5.57
CA ILE A 32 6.27 -3.18 -6.38
C ILE A 32 4.90 -2.91 -5.78
N THR A 33 4.56 -1.64 -5.59
CA THR A 33 3.24 -1.23 -5.09
C THR A 33 2.64 -0.11 -5.92
N PHE A 34 1.31 -0.07 -5.96
CA PHE A 34 0.52 1.02 -6.50
C PHE A 34 -0.50 1.45 -5.45
N ASP A 35 -0.89 2.70 -5.49
CA ASP A 35 -1.93 3.25 -4.62
C ASP A 35 -3.18 3.61 -5.47
N ASP A 36 -4.31 3.88 -4.80
CA ASP A 36 -5.58 4.38 -5.31
C ASP A 36 -6.45 3.41 -6.11
N GLY A 37 -5.89 2.41 -6.77
CA GLY A 37 -6.67 1.46 -7.57
C GLY A 37 -7.19 2.01 -8.90
N PHE A 38 -6.42 2.91 -9.55
CA PHE A 38 -6.80 3.45 -10.87
C PHE A 38 -6.77 2.38 -11.97
N ASP A 39 -7.70 2.47 -12.93
CA ASP A 39 -7.82 1.60 -14.11
C ASP A 39 -6.57 1.57 -15.00
N ASN A 40 -5.80 2.67 -15.01
CA ASN A 40 -4.55 2.75 -15.77
C ASN A 40 -3.49 1.76 -15.28
N ILE A 41 -3.60 1.24 -14.06
CA ILE A 41 -2.74 0.16 -13.56
C ILE A 41 -3.02 -1.11 -14.36
N LEU A 42 -4.28 -1.47 -14.55
CA LEU A 42 -4.70 -2.61 -15.37
C LEU A 42 -4.30 -2.41 -16.85
N LEU A 43 -4.56 -1.22 -17.39
CA LEU A 43 -4.37 -0.95 -18.81
C LEU A 43 -2.89 -0.84 -19.22
N ASN A 44 -2.03 -0.32 -18.35
CA ASN A 44 -0.66 0.03 -18.70
C ASN A 44 0.40 -0.76 -17.92
N ALA A 45 0.28 -0.85 -16.58
CA ALA A 45 1.29 -1.49 -15.75
C ALA A 45 1.16 -3.02 -15.74
N HIS A 46 -0.05 -3.53 -15.56
CA HIS A 46 -0.33 -4.95 -15.45
C HIS A 46 0.21 -5.80 -16.62
N PRO A 47 -0.01 -5.45 -17.90
CA PRO A 47 0.51 -6.24 -19.03
C PRO A 47 2.04 -6.32 -19.03
N LEU A 48 2.71 -5.24 -18.59
CA LEU A 48 4.15 -5.19 -18.50
C LEU A 48 4.69 -6.03 -17.35
N LEU A 49 4.07 -5.98 -16.17
CA LEU A 49 4.47 -6.74 -14.99
C LEU A 49 4.21 -8.23 -15.20
N ARG A 50 3.07 -8.57 -15.75
CA ARG A 50 2.69 -9.95 -16.12
C ARG A 50 3.68 -10.59 -17.10
N LYS A 51 4.17 -9.83 -18.09
CA LYS A 51 5.20 -10.29 -19.05
C LYS A 51 6.46 -10.82 -18.36
N TYR A 52 6.81 -10.26 -17.20
CA TYR A 52 7.98 -10.66 -16.41
C TYR A 52 7.59 -11.55 -15.21
N ASN A 53 6.32 -11.93 -15.07
CA ASN A 53 5.77 -12.65 -13.93
C ASN A 53 6.10 -11.96 -12.60
N PHE A 54 6.07 -10.63 -12.57
CA PHE A 54 6.35 -9.83 -11.37
C PHE A 54 5.12 -9.74 -10.49
N PRO A 55 5.18 -10.18 -9.23
CA PRO A 55 4.14 -9.91 -8.26
C PRO A 55 4.11 -8.42 -7.91
N TYR A 56 2.96 -7.91 -7.53
CA TYR A 56 2.81 -6.56 -7.01
C TYR A 56 1.55 -6.40 -6.17
N THR A 57 1.50 -5.33 -5.37
CA THR A 57 0.37 -5.03 -4.50
C THR A 57 -0.27 -3.70 -4.89
N ILE A 58 -1.60 -3.65 -4.91
CA ILE A 58 -2.36 -2.42 -5.10
C ILE A 58 -3.07 -2.10 -3.78
N PHE A 59 -2.80 -0.93 -3.22
CA PHE A 59 -3.56 -0.38 -2.10
C PHE A 59 -4.78 0.35 -2.65
N ILE A 60 -5.98 -0.16 -2.36
CA ILE A 60 -7.23 0.34 -2.95
C ILE A 60 -8.11 1.05 -1.92
N ASN A 61 -8.96 1.93 -2.45
CA ASN A 61 -10.04 2.58 -1.71
C ASN A 61 -11.37 1.90 -2.09
N PRO A 62 -11.84 0.90 -1.31
CA PRO A 62 -12.96 0.05 -1.72
C PRO A 62 -14.25 0.78 -2.05
N GLN A 63 -14.52 1.92 -1.43
CA GLN A 63 -15.71 2.71 -1.72
C GLN A 63 -15.67 3.38 -3.10
N ARG A 64 -14.47 3.56 -3.67
CA ARG A 64 -14.27 4.18 -4.99
C ARG A 64 -14.31 3.17 -6.13
N ILE A 65 -14.06 1.89 -5.84
CA ILE A 65 -14.13 0.79 -6.81
C ILE A 65 -15.57 0.68 -7.35
N ASP A 66 -15.75 0.52 -8.64
CA ASP A 66 -17.02 0.53 -9.39
C ASP A 66 -17.78 1.86 -9.39
N ARG A 67 -17.33 2.88 -8.69
CA ARG A 67 -18.09 4.13 -8.51
C ARG A 67 -17.44 5.33 -9.17
N ASP A 68 -16.15 5.51 -8.94
CA ASP A 68 -15.43 6.65 -9.45
C ASP A 68 -14.94 6.39 -10.88
N ARG A 69 -14.94 7.45 -11.68
CA ARG A 69 -14.37 7.39 -13.03
C ARG A 69 -12.88 7.09 -12.95
N ASN A 70 -12.40 6.25 -13.86
CA ASN A 70 -11.00 5.80 -13.95
C ASN A 70 -10.52 4.95 -12.75
N GLN A 71 -11.44 4.38 -11.99
CA GLN A 71 -11.13 3.36 -10.99
C GLN A 71 -11.36 1.97 -11.56
N LEU A 72 -10.67 0.98 -10.99
CA LEU A 72 -10.94 -0.43 -11.25
C LEU A 72 -12.38 -0.80 -10.88
N THR A 73 -12.92 -1.81 -11.53
CA THR A 73 -14.13 -2.51 -11.10
C THR A 73 -13.77 -3.69 -10.18
N TRP A 74 -14.71 -4.15 -9.36
CA TRP A 74 -14.49 -5.33 -8.53
C TRP A 74 -14.25 -6.60 -9.36
N ASP A 75 -14.84 -6.70 -10.56
CA ASP A 75 -14.57 -7.82 -11.46
C ASP A 75 -13.13 -7.81 -11.96
N GLU A 76 -12.59 -6.63 -12.32
CA GLU A 76 -11.19 -6.46 -12.69
C GLU A 76 -10.25 -6.75 -11.52
N VAL A 77 -10.56 -6.28 -10.31
CA VAL A 77 -9.82 -6.56 -9.08
C VAL A 77 -9.74 -8.08 -8.84
N LYS A 78 -10.88 -8.79 -8.92
CA LYS A 78 -10.93 -10.25 -8.76
C LYS A 78 -10.13 -11.00 -9.85
N GLN A 79 -10.22 -10.54 -11.09
CA GLN A 79 -9.44 -11.11 -12.18
C GLN A 79 -7.93 -10.92 -11.93
N MET A 80 -7.51 -9.71 -11.60
CA MET A 80 -6.09 -9.42 -11.32
C MET A 80 -5.58 -10.21 -10.10
N ALA A 81 -6.41 -10.41 -9.08
CA ALA A 81 -6.03 -11.20 -7.89
C ALA A 81 -5.69 -12.66 -8.21
N GLN A 82 -6.16 -13.20 -9.33
CA GLN A 82 -5.80 -14.53 -9.82
C GLN A 82 -4.45 -14.55 -10.58
N GLU A 83 -3.84 -13.39 -10.80
CA GLU A 83 -2.69 -13.20 -11.67
C GLU A 83 -1.46 -12.59 -10.93
N ASN A 84 -1.14 -13.09 -9.72
CA ASN A 84 -0.04 -12.61 -8.87
C ASN A 84 -0.16 -11.13 -8.42
N VAL A 85 -1.38 -10.61 -8.31
CA VAL A 85 -1.66 -9.27 -7.78
C VAL A 85 -2.32 -9.40 -6.42
N ARG A 86 -1.80 -8.73 -5.41
CA ARG A 86 -2.45 -8.60 -4.12
C ARG A 86 -3.09 -7.23 -3.96
N PHE A 87 -4.19 -7.20 -3.23
CA PHE A 87 -4.88 -5.97 -2.90
C PHE A 87 -4.84 -5.75 -1.40
N ALA A 88 -4.66 -4.49 -1.01
CA ALA A 88 -4.53 -4.07 0.38
C ALA A 88 -5.23 -2.73 0.60
N ASN A 89 -5.28 -2.30 1.85
CA ASN A 89 -6.09 -1.18 2.31
C ASN A 89 -5.40 0.18 2.04
N HIS A 90 -6.15 1.12 1.43
CA HIS A 90 -5.77 2.52 1.30
C HIS A 90 -6.83 3.46 1.91
N THR A 91 -7.49 3.00 3.00
CA THR A 91 -8.70 3.57 3.59
C THR A 91 -9.95 3.40 2.71
N LEU A 92 -11.11 3.61 3.27
CA LEU A 92 -12.39 3.36 2.57
C LEU A 92 -12.55 4.27 1.34
N ASP A 93 -12.21 5.56 1.47
CA ASP A 93 -12.52 6.63 0.53
C ASP A 93 -11.38 7.63 0.29
N HIS A 94 -10.14 7.28 0.71
CA HIS A 94 -8.96 8.12 0.58
C HIS A 94 -9.05 9.43 1.41
N LEU A 95 -9.55 9.33 2.66
CA LEU A 95 -9.69 10.50 3.52
C LEU A 95 -8.34 11.02 4.04
N HIS A 96 -8.31 12.29 4.46
CA HIS A 96 -7.20 12.86 5.21
C HIS A 96 -7.21 12.35 6.65
N LEU A 97 -6.22 11.53 7.00
CA LEU A 97 -6.18 10.80 8.27
C LEU A 97 -6.01 11.72 9.48
N LEU A 98 -5.27 12.82 9.33
CA LEU A 98 -4.98 13.74 10.44
C LEU A 98 -6.00 14.87 10.57
N ASN A 99 -6.93 15.02 9.62
CA ASN A 99 -7.96 16.03 9.71
C ASN A 99 -8.95 15.72 10.83
N ARG A 100 -9.25 16.74 11.64
CA ARG A 100 -10.30 16.73 12.65
C ARG A 100 -11.60 17.26 12.05
N GLU A 101 -12.70 16.63 12.41
CA GLU A 101 -14.02 17.13 12.03
C GLU A 101 -14.55 18.10 13.10
N TYR A 102 -15.30 19.11 12.65
CA TYR A 102 -15.98 20.03 13.51
C TYR A 102 -17.45 19.64 13.62
N ARG A 103 -17.89 19.18 14.81
CA ARG A 103 -19.26 18.71 15.06
C ARG A 103 -19.80 19.28 16.37
N ASN A 104 -21.08 19.57 16.39
CA ASN A 104 -21.80 20.00 17.61
C ASN A 104 -21.14 21.20 18.34
N GLY A 105 -20.57 22.14 17.57
CA GLY A 105 -19.97 23.36 18.11
C GLY A 105 -18.54 23.23 18.66
N GLY A 106 -17.86 22.11 18.36
CA GLY A 106 -16.47 21.89 18.73
C GLY A 106 -15.73 20.93 17.78
N GLU A 107 -14.43 20.96 17.86
CA GLU A 107 -13.56 20.00 17.19
C GLU A 107 -13.69 18.62 17.87
N GLU A 108 -13.64 17.53 17.11
CA GLU A 108 -13.71 16.18 17.68
C GLU A 108 -12.50 15.91 18.60
N SER A 109 -12.78 15.24 19.72
CA SER A 109 -11.73 14.76 20.61
C SER A 109 -10.87 13.67 19.97
N ASP A 110 -9.68 13.41 20.56
CA ASP A 110 -8.80 12.32 20.09
C ASP A 110 -9.51 10.98 20.01
N ALA A 111 -10.36 10.66 20.99
CA ALA A 111 -11.11 9.41 21.00
C ALA A 111 -12.17 9.34 19.89
N GLN A 112 -12.86 10.44 19.60
CA GLN A 112 -13.85 10.51 18.52
C GLN A 112 -13.17 10.42 17.15
N TRP A 113 -12.08 11.17 16.96
CA TRP A 113 -11.27 11.11 15.77
C TRP A 113 -10.73 9.70 15.52
N LEU A 114 -10.10 9.08 16.52
CA LEU A 114 -9.56 7.73 16.38
C LEU A 114 -10.65 6.72 16.03
N THR A 115 -11.82 6.81 16.70
CA THR A 115 -12.97 5.94 16.40
C THR A 115 -13.41 6.09 14.95
N ARG A 116 -13.49 7.33 14.43
CA ARG A 116 -13.87 7.60 13.03
C ARG A 116 -12.84 7.07 12.04
N ILE A 117 -11.55 7.29 12.32
CA ILE A 117 -10.47 6.83 11.45
C ILE A 117 -10.41 5.30 11.42
N MET A 118 -10.47 4.66 12.59
CA MET A 118 -10.46 3.18 12.66
C MET A 118 -11.69 2.57 11.99
N TYR A 119 -12.89 3.16 12.20
CA TYR A 119 -14.08 2.71 11.48
C TYR A 119 -13.91 2.75 9.97
N ASN A 120 -13.30 3.81 9.42
CA ASN A 120 -13.04 3.94 7.99
C ASN A 120 -12.04 2.86 7.48
N ILE A 121 -10.98 2.62 8.23
CA ILE A 121 -9.97 1.61 7.90
C ILE A 121 -10.57 0.19 7.98
N ASP A 122 -11.31 -0.12 9.04
CA ASP A 122 -11.92 -1.44 9.26
C ASP A 122 -13.02 -1.75 8.23
N GLN A 123 -13.79 -0.74 7.82
CA GLN A 123 -14.77 -0.91 6.72
C GLN A 123 -14.08 -1.21 5.39
N ALA A 124 -12.95 -0.56 5.12
CA ALA A 124 -12.16 -0.86 3.92
C ALA A 124 -11.65 -2.30 3.95
N GLU A 125 -11.07 -2.74 5.07
CA GLU A 125 -10.56 -4.10 5.24
C GLU A 125 -11.68 -5.15 5.09
N THR A 126 -12.82 -4.90 5.72
CA THR A 126 -14.01 -5.77 5.63
C THR A 126 -14.50 -5.90 4.17
N LEU A 127 -14.54 -4.81 3.41
CA LEU A 127 -14.94 -4.85 2.00
C LEU A 127 -13.94 -5.63 1.15
N ILE A 128 -12.64 -5.44 1.36
CA ILE A 128 -11.59 -6.20 0.66
C ILE A 128 -11.73 -7.70 0.97
N GLU A 129 -11.86 -8.06 2.25
CA GLU A 129 -12.03 -9.45 2.67
C GLU A 129 -13.28 -10.10 2.08
N ASN A 130 -14.41 -9.40 2.09
CA ASN A 130 -15.65 -9.88 1.51
C ASN A 130 -15.57 -10.12 0.00
N GLN A 131 -14.80 -9.31 -0.73
CA GLN A 131 -14.65 -9.42 -2.17
C GLN A 131 -13.59 -10.43 -2.60
N LEU A 132 -12.52 -10.58 -1.84
CA LEU A 132 -11.34 -11.34 -2.22
C LEU A 132 -11.09 -12.60 -1.36
N GLY A 133 -11.78 -12.73 -0.22
CA GLY A 133 -11.64 -13.87 0.69
C GLY A 133 -10.37 -13.83 1.55
N TYR A 134 -9.67 -12.71 1.60
CA TYR A 134 -8.50 -12.51 2.46
C TYR A 134 -8.36 -11.06 2.95
N SER A 135 -7.68 -10.89 4.08
CA SER A 135 -7.21 -9.62 4.62
C SER A 135 -5.71 -9.71 4.86
N LEU A 136 -4.96 -8.70 4.43
CA LEU A 136 -3.52 -8.63 4.67
C LEU A 136 -3.17 -7.82 5.91
N GLN A 137 -4.09 -6.99 6.38
CA GLN A 137 -3.84 -5.95 7.40
C GLN A 137 -2.65 -5.03 7.02
N PHE A 138 -2.55 -4.73 5.73
CA PHE A 138 -1.58 -3.80 5.17
C PHE A 138 -2.28 -2.50 4.82
N LEU A 139 -1.79 -1.37 5.35
CA LEU A 139 -2.35 -0.04 5.12
C LEU A 139 -1.30 0.89 4.49
N ALA A 140 -1.55 1.42 3.30
CA ALA A 140 -0.80 2.58 2.83
C ALA A 140 -1.52 3.86 3.31
N TYR A 141 -0.76 4.78 3.90
CA TYR A 141 -1.32 6.05 4.38
C TYR A 141 -1.67 6.98 3.22
N PRO A 142 -2.95 7.36 3.02
CA PRO A 142 -3.31 8.40 2.07
C PRO A 142 -2.51 9.68 2.30
N TYR A 143 -2.02 10.29 1.22
CA TYR A 143 -1.13 11.47 1.27
C TYR A 143 0.17 11.29 2.05
N GLY A 144 0.44 10.08 2.57
CA GLY A 144 1.52 9.80 3.52
C GLY A 144 1.25 10.37 4.92
N GLU A 145 0.01 10.70 5.25
CA GLU A 145 -0.39 11.31 6.52
C GLU A 145 -0.50 10.28 7.63
N PHE A 146 0.30 10.42 8.65
CA PHE A 146 0.19 9.70 9.92
C PHE A 146 0.91 10.50 11.02
N ASP A 147 0.53 10.27 12.26
CA ASP A 147 1.27 10.67 13.44
C ASP A 147 1.66 9.44 14.28
N THR A 148 2.45 9.66 15.31
CA THR A 148 2.94 8.58 16.19
C THR A 148 1.79 7.87 16.89
N PHE A 149 0.75 8.59 17.27
CA PHE A 149 -0.39 8.03 17.99
C PHE A 149 -1.20 7.07 17.11
N LEU A 150 -1.56 7.50 15.89
CA LEU A 150 -2.26 6.65 14.92
C LEU A 150 -1.41 5.43 14.53
N ALA A 151 -0.12 5.65 14.23
CA ALA A 151 0.79 4.58 13.82
C ALA A 151 0.93 3.50 14.90
N GLN A 152 1.10 3.89 16.16
CA GLN A 152 1.16 2.95 17.28
C GLN A 152 -0.16 2.21 17.49
N HIS A 153 -1.30 2.90 17.33
CA HIS A 153 -2.60 2.27 17.47
C HIS A 153 -2.82 1.20 16.39
N LEU A 154 -2.51 1.51 15.13
CA LEU A 154 -2.60 0.55 14.03
C LEU A 154 -1.67 -0.65 14.22
N GLU A 155 -0.46 -0.44 14.70
CA GLU A 155 0.48 -1.53 15.01
C GLU A 155 -0.07 -2.45 16.09
N GLN A 156 -0.69 -1.90 17.15
CA GLN A 156 -1.36 -2.68 18.20
C GLN A 156 -2.54 -3.50 17.68
N GLN A 157 -3.20 -3.03 16.63
CA GLN A 157 -4.26 -3.77 15.93
C GLN A 157 -3.73 -4.79 14.90
N GLY A 158 -2.39 -4.89 14.76
CA GLY A 158 -1.75 -5.86 13.87
C GLY A 158 -1.47 -5.34 12.46
N TYR A 159 -1.77 -4.09 12.15
CA TYR A 159 -1.49 -3.50 10.85
C TYR A 159 0.00 -3.31 10.59
N ILE A 160 0.39 -3.56 9.36
CA ILE A 160 1.66 -3.12 8.77
C ILE A 160 1.35 -1.92 7.89
N SER A 161 2.00 -0.78 8.16
CA SER A 161 1.67 0.45 7.47
C SER A 161 2.81 0.98 6.62
N PHE A 162 2.45 1.58 5.48
CA PHE A 162 3.37 2.04 4.44
C PHE A 162 3.23 3.55 4.26
N ALA A 163 4.35 4.24 4.44
CA ALA A 163 4.45 5.68 4.29
C ALA A 163 4.96 6.08 2.89
N GLN A 164 5.20 7.37 2.67
CA GLN A 164 5.71 7.92 1.41
C GLN A 164 7.13 8.46 1.50
N HIS A 165 7.80 8.36 2.66
CA HIS A 165 9.20 8.71 2.77
C HIS A 165 10.10 7.63 2.13
N SER A 166 11.21 8.06 1.55
CA SER A 166 12.15 7.16 0.87
C SER A 166 13.04 6.40 1.87
N GLY A 167 13.29 5.14 1.62
CA GLY A 167 14.18 4.32 2.44
C GLY A 167 14.16 2.84 2.05
N ALA A 168 15.10 2.08 2.62
CA ALA A 168 15.11 0.62 2.56
C ALA A 168 14.27 0.03 3.69
N VAL A 169 13.78 -1.19 3.47
CA VAL A 169 13.09 -1.99 4.48
C VAL A 169 13.97 -3.17 4.89
N PHE A 170 14.13 -3.37 6.19
CA PHE A 170 14.90 -4.47 6.78
C PHE A 170 14.21 -4.96 8.08
N SER A 171 14.70 -6.03 8.69
CA SER A 171 14.07 -6.64 9.87
C SER A 171 13.93 -5.69 11.08
N GLY A 172 14.80 -4.68 11.20
CA GLY A 172 14.73 -3.64 12.22
C GLY A 172 13.94 -2.38 11.84
N SER A 173 13.27 -2.36 10.69
CA SER A 173 12.45 -1.23 10.27
C SER A 173 11.23 -1.04 11.18
N ASN A 174 10.74 0.20 11.25
CA ASN A 174 9.46 0.49 11.89
C ASN A 174 8.30 0.02 10.98
N PHE A 175 7.67 -1.10 11.31
CA PHE A 175 6.57 -1.68 10.54
C PHE A 175 5.26 -0.89 10.62
N SER A 176 5.18 0.11 11.48
CA SER A 176 4.04 1.03 11.50
C SER A 176 4.18 2.20 10.51
N ALA A 177 5.33 2.35 9.83
CA ALA A 177 5.57 3.41 8.84
C ALA A 177 6.70 3.02 7.87
N LEU A 178 6.53 1.93 7.13
CA LEU A 178 7.56 1.44 6.19
C LEU A 178 7.81 2.42 5.04
N PRO A 179 9.06 2.70 4.69
CA PRO A 179 9.40 3.59 3.60
C PRO A 179 9.10 2.99 2.22
N ARG A 180 8.84 3.84 1.25
CA ARG A 180 8.68 3.47 -0.17
C ARG A 180 9.34 4.50 -1.08
N PHE A 181 10.00 4.06 -2.15
CA PHE A 181 10.52 4.97 -3.16
C PHE A 181 9.42 5.37 -4.15
N PRO A 182 9.03 6.65 -4.23
CA PRO A 182 8.09 7.11 -5.25
C PRO A 182 8.68 6.97 -6.65
N ALA A 183 7.88 6.43 -7.58
CA ALA A 183 8.24 6.24 -8.99
C ALA A 183 7.23 6.87 -9.96
N ALA A 184 6.34 7.73 -9.47
CA ALA A 184 5.30 8.40 -10.25
C ALA A 184 5.51 9.93 -10.31
N GLY A 185 4.77 10.62 -11.16
CA GLY A 185 4.82 12.08 -11.31
C GLY A 185 6.23 12.59 -11.58
N ARG A 186 6.70 13.56 -10.83
CA ARG A 186 8.06 14.12 -10.96
C ARG A 186 9.19 13.11 -10.71
N TYR A 187 8.88 11.97 -10.12
CA TYR A 187 9.84 10.88 -9.87
C TYR A 187 9.78 9.78 -10.94
N ALA A 188 8.92 9.91 -11.96
CA ALA A 188 8.78 8.95 -13.06
C ALA A 188 9.97 9.03 -14.04
N ASN A 189 11.19 8.86 -13.50
CA ASN A 189 12.43 8.87 -14.26
C ASN A 189 13.25 7.63 -13.93
N ILE A 190 13.55 6.83 -14.95
CA ILE A 190 14.26 5.56 -14.79
C ILE A 190 15.69 5.76 -14.22
N ASN A 191 16.36 6.85 -14.53
CA ASN A 191 17.71 7.08 -14.00
C ASN A 191 17.66 7.44 -12.51
N THR A 192 16.69 8.24 -12.10
CA THR A 192 16.44 8.53 -10.67
C THR A 192 16.10 7.26 -9.90
N LEU A 193 15.24 6.39 -10.47
CA LEU A 193 14.90 5.11 -9.85
C LEU A 193 16.13 4.22 -9.71
N LYS A 194 16.97 4.11 -10.73
CA LYS A 194 18.22 3.32 -10.69
C LYS A 194 19.18 3.83 -9.60
N VAL A 195 19.34 5.15 -9.47
CA VAL A 195 20.18 5.74 -8.41
C VAL A 195 19.66 5.36 -7.04
N LYS A 196 18.35 5.48 -6.81
CA LYS A 196 17.70 5.11 -5.53
C LYS A 196 17.91 3.63 -5.21
N LEU A 197 17.65 2.74 -6.17
CA LEU A 197 17.82 1.29 -5.96
C LEU A 197 19.28 0.90 -5.73
N ASN A 198 20.23 1.54 -6.41
CA ASN A 198 21.65 1.28 -6.23
C ASN A 198 22.20 1.86 -4.91
N SER A 199 21.55 2.87 -4.31
CA SER A 199 21.99 3.41 -3.01
C SER A 199 21.69 2.49 -1.83
N LEU A 200 20.99 1.39 -2.08
CA LEU A 200 20.63 0.37 -1.09
C LEU A 200 21.47 -0.92 -1.22
N ALA A 201 22.40 -0.95 -2.18
CA ALA A 201 23.24 -2.11 -2.46
C ALA A 201 24.54 -2.10 -1.66
#